data_ae7022b23c25c42bded35c35cbd6dc34
#
_entry.id   ae7022b23c25c42bded35c35cbd6dc34
#
_cell.length_a   1.000
_cell.length_b   1.000
_cell.length_c   1.000
_cell.angle_alpha   90.00
_cell.angle_beta   90.00
_cell.angle_gamma   90.00
#
_symmetry.space_group_name_H-M   'P 1'
#
loop_
_entity.id
_entity.type
_entity.pdbx_description
1 polymer ?
#
loop_
_entity_poly.entity_id
_entity_poly.type
_entity_poly.pdbx_seq_one_letter_code
_entity_poly.pdbx_strand_id
1 'polypeptide(L)'
;HQEVLASQSGETTAELSFSTSLDNFFKNTASAIDSKIVTIPEPKNQNKLGRPDWRFHNADSMGVYGYVEAKGIDSENYINKEAYRNQVEKYLTLGNPVLLTDGIDFILFKPNGEEVNYSACQKPIDWNNLIPNTELETLFLTFFGQIGHRIISENQLVTEVAKRATLLTSEIHEFLNLEEDETEN
;
A
#
# COMPACT_ATOMS: atom_id res chain seq x y z
N HIS A 1 8.02 -6.36 16.13
CA HIS A 1 7.96 -4.98 16.69
C HIS A 1 9.24 -4.60 17.45
N GLN A 2 9.84 -5.49 18.25
CA GLN A 2 11.12 -5.21 18.93
C GLN A 2 12.28 -5.02 17.95
N GLU A 3 12.30 -5.70 16.80
CA GLU A 3 13.33 -5.55 15.76
C GLU A 3 13.29 -4.17 15.09
N VAL A 4 12.11 -3.58 14.89
CA VAL A 4 11.96 -2.23 14.29
C VAL A 4 12.56 -1.16 15.18
N LEU A 5 12.48 -1.31 16.50
CA LEU A 5 13.03 -0.34 17.46
C LEU A 5 14.55 -0.44 17.64
N ALA A 6 15.13 -1.65 17.44
CA ALA A 6 16.58 -1.87 17.57
C ALA A 6 17.39 -1.32 16.37
N SER A 7 16.74 -1.05 15.22
CA SER A 7 17.42 -0.68 13.98
C SER A 7 17.69 0.82 13.80
N GLN A 8 17.32 1.67 14.74
CA GLN A 8 17.48 3.13 14.62
C GLN A 8 18.92 3.67 14.78
N SER A 9 19.94 2.81 14.82
CA SER A 9 21.33 3.25 15.03
C SER A 9 22.16 3.52 13.75
N GLY A 10 21.55 3.44 12.57
CA GLY A 10 22.20 3.80 11.31
C GLY A 10 21.15 4.06 10.22
N GLU A 11 21.06 5.26 9.69
CA GLU A 11 19.97 5.72 8.82
C GLU A 11 19.62 4.76 7.68
N THR A 12 20.58 4.22 6.96
CA THR A 12 20.35 3.28 5.83
C THR A 12 19.95 1.87 6.29
N THR A 13 20.49 1.38 7.39
CA THR A 13 20.20 0.04 7.93
C THR A 13 18.83 0.01 8.62
N ALA A 14 18.42 1.11 9.24
CA ALA A 14 17.13 1.26 9.90
C ALA A 14 15.97 1.25 8.89
N GLU A 15 16.12 1.99 7.79
CA GLU A 15 15.10 2.08 6.74
C GLU A 15 14.90 0.71 6.04
N LEU A 16 15.99 0.00 5.73
CA LEU A 16 15.93 -1.34 5.15
C LEU A 16 15.28 -2.37 6.10
N SER A 17 15.62 -2.33 7.38
CA SER A 17 15.03 -3.24 8.38
C SER A 17 13.55 -2.97 8.58
N PHE A 18 13.14 -1.71 8.62
CA PHE A 18 11.74 -1.29 8.71
C PHE A 18 10.94 -1.76 7.50
N SER A 19 11.45 -1.52 6.29
CA SER A 19 10.83 -1.97 5.04
C SER A 19 10.68 -3.48 5.00
N THR A 20 11.70 -4.26 5.41
CA THR A 20 11.65 -5.72 5.46
C THR A 20 10.60 -6.22 6.45
N SER A 21 10.50 -5.59 7.62
CA SER A 21 9.51 -5.97 8.64
C SER A 21 8.08 -5.69 8.18
N LEU A 22 7.85 -4.56 7.51
CA LEU A 22 6.56 -4.23 6.91
C LEU A 22 6.21 -5.17 5.74
N ASP A 23 7.18 -5.51 4.89
CA ASP A 23 6.98 -6.44 3.79
C ASP A 23 6.52 -7.81 4.29
N ASN A 24 7.17 -8.35 5.31
CA ASN A 24 6.78 -9.59 5.95
C ASN A 24 5.39 -9.48 6.60
N PHE A 25 5.11 -8.38 7.28
CA PHE A 25 3.82 -8.13 7.89
C PHE A 25 2.70 -8.10 6.83
N PHE A 26 2.88 -7.37 5.74
CA PHE A 26 1.88 -7.27 4.67
C PHE A 26 1.68 -8.60 3.94
N LYS A 27 2.75 -9.35 3.63
CA LYS A 27 2.65 -10.68 3.02
C LYS A 27 1.89 -11.67 3.89
N ASN A 28 2.20 -11.71 5.18
CA ASN A 28 1.53 -12.60 6.12
C ASN A 28 0.05 -12.22 6.30
N THR A 29 -0.24 -10.93 6.44
CA THR A 29 -1.62 -10.43 6.59
C THR A 29 -2.45 -10.71 5.33
N ALA A 30 -1.90 -10.42 4.15
CA ALA A 30 -2.55 -10.68 2.88
C ALA A 30 -2.86 -12.17 2.71
N SER A 31 -1.87 -13.05 2.94
CA SER A 31 -2.02 -14.49 2.83
C SER A 31 -3.00 -15.08 3.85
N ALA A 32 -3.10 -14.50 5.05
CA ALA A 32 -4.05 -14.92 6.07
C ALA A 32 -5.51 -14.57 5.71
N ILE A 33 -5.72 -13.47 4.96
CA ILE A 33 -7.05 -13.05 4.51
C ILE A 33 -7.47 -13.83 3.26
N ASP A 34 -6.61 -13.88 2.25
CA ASP A 34 -6.84 -14.66 1.03
C ASP A 34 -5.48 -15.00 0.39
N SER A 35 -5.20 -16.30 0.19
CA SER A 35 -3.98 -16.79 -0.44
C SER A 35 -3.78 -16.30 -1.88
N LYS A 36 -4.79 -15.73 -2.50
CA LYS A 36 -4.74 -15.13 -3.83
C LYS A 36 -4.28 -13.67 -3.84
N ILE A 37 -4.12 -13.05 -2.67
CA ILE A 37 -3.60 -11.70 -2.57
C ILE A 37 -2.09 -11.75 -2.71
N VAL A 38 -1.57 -11.14 -3.76
CA VAL A 38 -0.14 -11.01 -4.03
C VAL A 38 0.34 -9.63 -3.62
N THR A 39 1.42 -9.60 -2.86
CA THR A 39 2.09 -8.37 -2.41
C THR A 39 3.31 -8.13 -3.28
N ILE A 40 3.38 -6.99 -3.95
CA ILE A 40 4.54 -6.55 -4.74
C ILE A 40 5.16 -5.36 -4.03
N PRO A 41 6.36 -5.51 -3.45
CA PRO A 41 7.12 -4.39 -2.91
C PRO A 41 7.71 -3.56 -4.07
N GLU A 42 7.81 -2.26 -3.86
CA GLU A 42 8.39 -1.29 -4.79
C GLU A 42 7.96 -1.51 -6.27
N PRO A 43 6.64 -1.57 -6.53
CA PRO A 43 6.17 -1.76 -7.90
C PRO A 43 6.71 -0.60 -8.75
N LYS A 44 7.12 -0.92 -9.98
CA LYS A 44 7.64 0.12 -10.89
C LYS A 44 6.64 1.25 -11.10
N ASN A 45 7.13 2.38 -11.60
CA ASN A 45 6.37 3.62 -11.74
C ASN A 45 5.00 3.42 -12.39
N GLN A 46 3.95 3.71 -11.64
CA GLN A 46 2.57 3.56 -12.10
C GLN A 46 2.16 4.85 -12.85
N ASN A 47 2.16 4.80 -14.18
CA ASN A 47 1.66 5.89 -15.05
C ASN A 47 2.26 7.28 -14.78
N LYS A 48 3.55 7.37 -14.45
CA LYS A 48 4.22 8.63 -14.08
C LYS A 48 3.69 9.28 -12.77
N LEU A 49 2.86 8.57 -12.00
CA LEU A 49 2.31 9.04 -10.73
C LEU A 49 3.28 8.84 -9.56
N GLY A 50 4.34 8.07 -9.77
CA GLY A 50 5.30 7.71 -8.75
C GLY A 50 5.30 6.20 -8.47
N ARG A 51 6.09 5.80 -7.49
CA ARG A 51 6.24 4.39 -7.07
C ARG A 51 5.72 4.29 -5.64
N PRO A 52 4.57 3.65 -5.41
CA PRO A 52 4.15 3.30 -4.05
C PRO A 52 5.10 2.24 -3.48
N ASP A 53 5.20 2.16 -2.16
CA ASP A 53 6.09 1.18 -1.52
C ASP A 53 5.57 -0.26 -1.68
N TRP A 54 4.24 -0.46 -1.72
CA TRP A 54 3.62 -1.76 -2.06
C TRP A 54 2.38 -1.60 -2.92
N ARG A 55 2.18 -2.62 -3.77
CA ARG A 55 0.93 -2.86 -4.50
C ARG A 55 0.40 -4.24 -4.12
N PHE A 56 -0.91 -4.33 -3.93
CA PHE A 56 -1.61 -5.59 -3.73
C PHE A 56 -2.52 -5.88 -4.91
N HIS A 57 -2.43 -7.09 -5.46
CA HIS A 57 -3.30 -7.50 -6.55
C HIS A 57 -3.78 -8.95 -6.36
N ASN A 58 -4.79 -9.34 -7.12
CA ASN A 58 -5.31 -10.69 -7.12
C ASN A 58 -4.50 -11.56 -8.09
N ALA A 59 -4.04 -12.75 -7.66
CA ALA A 59 -3.25 -13.68 -8.47
C ALA A 59 -4.00 -14.21 -9.69
N ASP A 60 -5.33 -14.34 -9.61
CA ASP A 60 -6.17 -14.92 -10.67
C ASP A 60 -6.72 -13.85 -11.63
N SER A 61 -6.52 -12.59 -11.33
CA SER A 61 -7.05 -11.48 -12.11
C SER A 61 -6.09 -10.29 -12.08
N MET A 62 -6.26 -9.35 -13.00
CA MET A 62 -5.51 -8.08 -12.98
C MET A 62 -6.08 -7.05 -11.99
N GLY A 63 -6.94 -7.50 -11.05
CA GLY A 63 -7.58 -6.62 -10.07
C GLY A 63 -6.59 -6.17 -9.01
N VAL A 64 -6.39 -4.86 -8.88
CA VAL A 64 -5.58 -4.25 -7.82
C VAL A 64 -6.47 -3.99 -6.61
N TYR A 65 -6.06 -4.50 -5.44
CA TYR A 65 -6.73 -4.21 -4.16
C TYR A 65 -6.43 -2.80 -3.68
N GLY A 66 -5.19 -2.37 -3.81
CA GLY A 66 -4.77 -1.04 -3.37
C GLY A 66 -3.26 -0.90 -3.31
N TYR A 67 -2.85 0.26 -2.82
CA TYR A 67 -1.46 0.67 -2.68
C TYR A 67 -1.16 0.99 -1.23
N VAL A 68 0.10 0.84 -0.84
CA VAL A 68 0.60 1.26 0.47
C VAL A 68 1.77 2.20 0.29
N GLU A 69 1.77 3.25 1.07
CA GLU A 69 2.86 4.20 1.23
C GLU A 69 3.30 4.18 2.69
N ALA A 70 4.56 3.87 2.95
CA ALA A 70 5.12 3.88 4.29
C ALA A 70 6.01 5.12 4.51
N LYS A 71 6.02 5.58 5.73
CA LYS A 71 6.90 6.67 6.18
C LYS A 71 7.63 6.23 7.42
N GLY A 72 8.82 6.76 7.64
CA GLY A 72 9.56 6.51 8.86
C GLY A 72 8.78 6.98 10.08
N ILE A 73 8.98 6.29 11.21
CA ILE A 73 8.46 6.73 12.50
C ILE A 73 9.17 8.05 12.84
N ASP A 74 8.45 9.15 12.75
CA ASP A 74 8.94 10.47 13.13
C ASP A 74 8.48 10.78 14.54
N SER A 75 9.40 11.30 15.36
CA SER A 75 9.12 11.71 16.75
C SER A 75 8.09 12.83 16.85
N GLU A 76 7.81 13.53 15.77
CA GLU A 76 6.80 14.58 15.67
C GLU A 76 5.42 14.10 15.22
N ASN A 77 5.21 12.80 15.12
CA ASN A 77 3.88 12.17 15.05
C ASN A 77 3.12 12.29 13.72
N TYR A 78 3.77 12.35 12.54
CA TYR A 78 2.97 12.77 11.40
C TYR A 78 3.10 11.97 10.10
N ILE A 79 2.42 10.84 10.04
CA ILE A 79 1.98 10.31 8.74
C ILE A 79 0.95 11.22 8.06
N ASN A 80 0.42 12.23 8.76
CA ASN A 80 -0.62 13.13 8.25
C ASN A 80 -0.07 14.46 7.67
N LYS A 81 1.21 14.51 7.28
CA LYS A 81 1.80 15.69 6.62
C LYS A 81 1.16 15.91 5.24
N GLU A 82 0.94 17.18 4.89
CA GLU A 82 0.37 17.57 3.59
C GLU A 82 1.14 16.98 2.40
N ALA A 83 2.47 16.92 2.50
CA ALA A 83 3.31 16.32 1.45
C ALA A 83 2.97 14.84 1.21
N TYR A 84 2.63 14.08 2.26
CA TYR A 84 2.25 12.68 2.12
C TYR A 84 0.84 12.53 1.55
N ARG A 85 -0.08 13.44 1.91
CA ARG A 85 -1.42 13.50 1.32
C ARG A 85 -1.37 13.74 -0.18
N ASN A 86 -0.54 14.65 -0.65
CA ASN A 86 -0.35 14.91 -2.07
C ASN A 86 0.16 13.66 -2.84
N GLN A 87 0.95 12.81 -2.18
CA GLN A 87 1.41 11.55 -2.77
C GLN A 87 0.28 10.52 -2.82
N VAL A 88 -0.47 10.37 -1.73
CA VAL A 88 -1.66 9.49 -1.66
C VAL A 88 -2.70 9.88 -2.71
N GLU A 89 -2.98 11.17 -2.87
CA GLU A 89 -3.95 11.67 -3.86
C GLU A 89 -3.60 11.24 -5.27
N LYS A 90 -2.31 11.25 -5.64
CA LYS A 90 -1.87 10.74 -6.94
C LYS A 90 -2.23 9.28 -7.15
N TYR A 91 -2.03 8.43 -6.13
CA TYR A 91 -2.37 7.01 -6.24
C TYR A 91 -3.89 6.77 -6.22
N LEU A 92 -4.66 7.58 -5.49
CA LEU A 92 -6.13 7.50 -5.51
C LEU A 92 -6.72 7.76 -6.91
N THR A 93 -6.02 8.52 -7.78
CA THR A 93 -6.45 8.70 -9.17
C THR A 93 -6.51 7.40 -9.96
N LEU A 94 -5.80 6.35 -9.51
CA LEU A 94 -5.86 5.00 -10.08
C LEU A 94 -7.16 4.26 -9.71
N GLY A 95 -7.97 4.83 -8.79
CA GLY A 95 -9.28 4.33 -8.42
C GLY A 95 -9.28 3.21 -7.39
N ASN A 96 -8.15 2.97 -6.75
CA ASN A 96 -8.00 1.98 -5.69
C ASN A 96 -7.70 2.67 -4.35
N PRO A 97 -8.01 2.05 -3.21
CA PRO A 97 -7.68 2.58 -1.91
C PRO A 97 -6.16 2.68 -1.72
N VAL A 98 -5.76 3.64 -0.92
CA VAL A 98 -4.36 3.84 -0.52
C VAL A 98 -4.25 3.80 0.99
N LEU A 99 -3.32 3.02 1.49
CA LEU A 99 -3.00 2.93 2.90
C LEU A 99 -1.69 3.68 3.16
N LEU A 100 -1.74 4.73 3.97
CA LEU A 100 -0.56 5.44 4.45
C LEU A 100 -0.24 4.95 5.87
N THR A 101 1.03 4.62 6.14
CA THR A 101 1.43 4.09 7.45
C THR A 101 2.85 4.48 7.84
N ASP A 102 3.10 4.57 9.15
CA ASP A 102 4.43 4.59 9.77
C ASP A 102 4.74 3.27 10.53
N GLY A 103 3.90 2.24 10.32
CA GLY A 103 3.99 0.95 11.00
C GLY A 103 3.27 0.90 12.35
N ILE A 104 2.84 2.03 12.88
CA ILE A 104 2.06 2.16 14.12
C ILE A 104 0.68 2.70 13.81
N ASP A 105 0.61 3.82 13.14
CA ASP A 105 -0.62 4.42 12.67
C ASP A 105 -0.84 4.08 11.18
N PHE A 106 -2.11 3.92 10.84
CA PHE A 106 -2.56 3.58 9.50
C PHE A 106 -3.72 4.50 9.13
N ILE A 107 -3.63 5.14 7.98
CA ILE A 107 -4.70 5.96 7.43
C ILE A 107 -5.14 5.32 6.12
N LEU A 108 -6.36 4.82 6.07
CA LEU A 108 -6.98 4.29 4.87
C LEU A 108 -7.72 5.39 4.13
N PHE A 109 -7.24 5.72 2.95
CA PHE A 109 -7.91 6.62 2.01
C PHE A 109 -8.67 5.80 0.98
N LYS A 110 -9.97 6.06 0.85
CA LYS A 110 -10.82 5.39 -0.14
C LYS A 110 -11.06 6.29 -1.36
N PRO A 111 -11.29 5.71 -2.55
CA PRO A 111 -11.54 6.49 -3.76
C PRO A 111 -12.76 7.42 -3.70
N ASN A 112 -13.69 7.15 -2.78
CA ASN A 112 -14.89 7.99 -2.55
C ASN A 112 -14.61 9.22 -1.67
N GLY A 113 -13.36 9.44 -1.26
CA GLY A 113 -12.95 10.54 -0.37
C GLY A 113 -13.08 10.24 1.12
N GLU A 114 -13.52 9.04 1.49
CA GLU A 114 -13.57 8.62 2.89
C GLU A 114 -12.15 8.34 3.40
N GLU A 115 -11.88 8.80 4.61
CA GLU A 115 -10.62 8.60 5.34
C GLU A 115 -10.92 7.94 6.67
N VAL A 116 -10.19 6.86 7.00
CA VAL A 116 -10.34 6.14 8.27
C VAL A 116 -8.98 5.94 8.91
N ASN A 117 -8.88 6.29 10.18
CA ASN A 117 -7.64 6.17 10.95
C ASN A 117 -7.69 4.97 11.87
N TYR A 118 -6.58 4.22 11.90
CA TYR A 118 -6.38 3.06 12.76
C TYR A 118 -5.02 3.16 13.45
N SER A 119 -4.88 2.45 14.57
CA SER A 119 -3.57 2.31 15.23
C SER A 119 -3.31 0.84 15.54
N ALA A 120 -2.07 0.40 15.33
CA ALA A 120 -1.66 -0.97 15.65
C ALA A 120 -1.62 -1.26 17.16
N CYS A 121 -1.50 -0.22 17.96
CA CYS A 121 -1.41 -0.31 19.42
C CYS A 121 -2.43 0.60 20.10
N GLN A 122 -2.83 0.23 21.31
CA GLN A 122 -3.63 1.11 22.16
C GLN A 122 -2.83 2.37 22.54
N LYS A 123 -3.51 3.50 22.55
CA LYS A 123 -2.91 4.78 22.95
C LYS A 123 -3.35 5.16 24.37
N PRO A 124 -2.49 5.82 25.20
CA PRO A 124 -1.13 6.22 24.86
C PRO A 124 -0.18 5.04 24.72
N ILE A 125 0.84 5.14 23.87
CA ILE A 125 1.75 4.06 23.58
C ILE A 125 2.74 3.89 24.72
N ASP A 126 2.73 2.72 25.37
CA ASP A 126 3.79 2.28 26.27
C ASP A 126 4.75 1.35 25.51
N TRP A 127 5.92 1.89 25.16
CA TRP A 127 6.92 1.15 24.39
C TRP A 127 7.49 -0.08 25.12
N ASN A 128 7.36 -0.15 26.45
CA ASN A 128 7.78 -1.32 27.22
C ASN A 128 6.69 -2.39 27.32
N ASN A 129 5.43 -1.99 27.05
CA ASN A 129 4.28 -2.89 27.14
C ASN A 129 3.26 -2.55 26.05
N LEU A 130 3.59 -2.92 24.81
CA LEU A 130 2.72 -2.69 23.65
C LEU A 130 1.48 -3.57 23.73
N ILE A 131 0.30 -2.96 23.81
CA ILE A 131 -0.99 -3.64 23.76
C ILE A 131 -1.51 -3.54 22.32
N PRO A 132 -1.62 -4.68 21.59
CA PRO A 132 -2.15 -4.67 20.23
C PRO A 132 -3.59 -4.15 20.18
N ASN A 133 -3.92 -3.45 19.10
CA ASN A 133 -5.28 -3.05 18.80
C ASN A 133 -5.91 -4.01 17.78
N THR A 134 -7.04 -4.61 18.15
CA THR A 134 -7.76 -5.57 17.30
C THR A 134 -8.44 -4.94 16.10
N GLU A 135 -8.61 -3.62 16.10
CA GLU A 135 -9.20 -2.89 14.97
C GLU A 135 -8.36 -2.98 13.68
N LEU A 136 -7.07 -3.32 13.79
CA LEU A 136 -6.19 -3.48 12.65
C LEU A 136 -6.65 -4.61 11.70
N GLU A 137 -7.26 -5.66 12.25
CA GLU A 137 -7.89 -6.71 11.43
C GLU A 137 -9.02 -6.13 10.57
N THR A 138 -9.88 -5.30 11.16
CA THR A 138 -10.97 -4.62 10.45
C THR A 138 -10.45 -3.72 9.32
N LEU A 139 -9.33 -3.04 9.55
CA LEU A 139 -8.67 -2.24 8.52
C LEU A 139 -8.34 -3.10 7.29
N PHE A 140 -7.64 -4.23 7.48
CA PHE A 140 -7.19 -5.05 6.35
C PHE A 140 -8.35 -5.78 5.67
N LEU A 141 -9.34 -6.25 6.40
CA LEU A 141 -10.58 -6.77 5.82
C LEU A 141 -11.29 -5.71 4.95
N THR A 142 -11.29 -4.45 5.40
CA THR A 142 -11.87 -3.34 4.64
C THR A 142 -11.02 -3.02 3.42
N PHE A 143 -9.69 -2.94 3.56
CA PHE A 143 -8.77 -2.62 2.48
C PHE A 143 -8.84 -3.66 1.36
N PHE A 144 -8.79 -4.95 1.68
CA PHE A 144 -8.87 -6.03 0.70
C PHE A 144 -10.31 -6.33 0.24
N GLY A 145 -11.33 -6.00 1.02
CA GLY A 145 -12.73 -6.17 0.66
C GLY A 145 -13.23 -5.19 -0.42
N GLN A 146 -12.42 -4.21 -0.80
CA GLN A 146 -12.79 -3.21 -1.81
C GLN A 146 -12.77 -3.75 -3.26
N ILE A 147 -12.31 -4.98 -3.51
CA ILE A 147 -12.46 -5.61 -4.82
C ILE A 147 -13.92 -6.02 -5.01
N GLY A 148 -14.58 -5.27 -5.83
CA GLY A 148 -15.96 -5.50 -6.19
C GLY A 148 -16.81 -4.25 -6.11
N HIS A 149 -16.24 -3.10 -6.47
CA HIS A 149 -17.07 -1.96 -6.80
C HIS A 149 -18.13 -2.41 -7.81
N ARG A 150 -19.34 -2.59 -7.31
CA ARG A 150 -20.49 -2.88 -8.13
C ARG A 150 -20.59 -1.73 -9.13
N ILE A 151 -20.31 -2.02 -10.40
CA ILE A 151 -20.48 -1.06 -11.48
C ILE A 151 -21.95 -0.68 -11.48
N ILE A 152 -22.28 0.53 -11.07
CA ILE A 152 -23.66 1.01 -10.85
C ILE A 152 -24.13 1.77 -12.08
N SER A 153 -23.22 2.22 -12.98
CA SER A 153 -23.57 3.00 -14.16
C SER A 153 -22.63 2.74 -15.35
N GLU A 154 -23.10 3.02 -16.57
CA GLU A 154 -22.28 2.94 -17.79
C GLU A 154 -21.01 3.80 -17.70
N ASN A 155 -21.11 5.00 -17.14
CA ASN A 155 -19.97 5.90 -16.97
C ASN A 155 -18.92 5.33 -16.00
N GLN A 156 -19.35 4.63 -14.96
CA GLN A 156 -18.46 3.93 -14.05
C GLN A 156 -17.76 2.76 -14.76
N LEU A 157 -18.50 2.00 -15.59
CA LEU A 157 -17.92 0.93 -16.39
C LEU A 157 -16.84 1.46 -17.32
N VAL A 158 -17.13 2.52 -18.08
CA VAL A 158 -16.17 3.15 -18.99
C VAL A 158 -14.93 3.62 -18.23
N THR A 159 -15.11 4.26 -17.08
CA THR A 159 -14.02 4.74 -16.24
C THR A 159 -13.15 3.57 -15.73
N GLU A 160 -13.75 2.49 -15.24
CA GLU A 160 -13.04 1.31 -14.75
C GLU A 160 -12.31 0.57 -15.88
N VAL A 161 -12.92 0.44 -17.05
CA VAL A 161 -12.30 -0.15 -18.23
C VAL A 161 -11.11 0.69 -18.68
N ALA A 162 -11.25 2.02 -18.74
CA ALA A 162 -10.16 2.93 -19.10
C ALA A 162 -8.98 2.82 -18.13
N LYS A 163 -9.22 2.79 -16.81
CA LYS A 163 -8.18 2.58 -15.79
C LYS A 163 -7.44 1.27 -15.99
N ARG A 164 -8.15 0.17 -16.19
CA ARG A 164 -7.56 -1.16 -16.40
C ARG A 164 -6.77 -1.24 -17.71
N ALA A 165 -7.26 -0.62 -18.78
CA ALA A 165 -6.54 -0.51 -20.04
C ALA A 165 -5.23 0.27 -19.87
N THR A 166 -5.24 1.36 -19.10
CA THR A 166 -4.05 2.15 -18.82
C THR A 166 -3.02 1.33 -18.02
N LEU A 167 -3.45 0.59 -17.00
CA LEU A 167 -2.59 -0.28 -16.22
C LEU A 167 -1.97 -1.38 -17.10
N LEU A 168 -2.79 -2.05 -17.91
CA LEU A 168 -2.32 -3.08 -18.83
C LEU A 168 -1.29 -2.53 -19.82
N THR A 169 -1.54 -1.36 -20.39
CA THR A 169 -0.59 -0.70 -21.29
C THR A 169 0.74 -0.43 -20.60
N SER A 170 0.72 0.03 -19.35
CA SER A 170 1.95 0.27 -18.58
C SER A 170 2.72 -1.03 -18.32
N GLU A 171 2.04 -2.11 -17.98
CA GLU A 171 2.66 -3.41 -17.73
C GLU A 171 3.25 -4.02 -19.01
N ILE A 172 2.56 -3.87 -20.16
CA ILE A 172 3.08 -4.30 -21.46
C ILE A 172 4.34 -3.51 -21.83
N HIS A 173 4.32 -2.19 -21.71
CA HIS A 173 5.49 -1.36 -21.99
C HIS A 173 6.68 -1.72 -21.07
N GLU A 174 6.42 -2.02 -19.82
CA GLU A 174 7.43 -2.46 -18.87
C GLU A 174 8.03 -3.81 -19.30
N PHE A 175 7.20 -4.76 -19.69
CA PHE A 175 7.65 -6.07 -20.18
C PHE A 175 8.52 -5.95 -21.43
N LEU A 176 8.10 -5.14 -22.41
CA LEU A 176 8.84 -4.93 -23.64
C LEU A 176 10.19 -4.23 -23.40
N ASN A 177 10.26 -3.25 -22.50
CA ASN A 177 11.51 -2.58 -22.17
C ASN A 177 12.51 -3.51 -21.47
N LEU A 178 12.03 -4.49 -20.68
CA LEU A 178 12.90 -5.51 -20.09
C LEU A 178 13.52 -6.43 -21.15
N GLU A 179 12.77 -6.78 -22.19
CA GLU A 179 13.30 -7.61 -23.30
C GLU A 179 14.34 -6.86 -24.14
N GLU A 180 14.19 -5.54 -24.30
CA GLU A 180 15.20 -4.71 -25.02
C GLU A 180 16.51 -4.62 -24.24
N ASP A 181 16.46 -4.44 -22.91
CA ASP A 181 17.65 -4.39 -22.04
C ASP A 181 18.41 -5.74 -21.97
N GLU A 182 17.71 -6.87 -22.10
CA GLU A 182 18.32 -8.20 -22.13
C GLU A 182 18.97 -8.56 -23.49
N THR A 183 18.58 -7.88 -24.56
CA THR A 183 19.11 -8.14 -25.92
C THR A 183 20.33 -7.28 -26.27
N GLU A 184 20.65 -6.25 -25.47
CA GLU A 184 21.82 -5.37 -25.69
C GLU A 184 23.06 -5.79 -24.86
N ASN A 185 23.02 -6.87 -24.07
CA ASN A 185 24.14 -7.45 -23.34
C ASN A 185 24.56 -8.79 -23.94
#